data_924d412442c0aa74845a480a81ce09d3
#
_entry.id   924d412442c0aa74845a480a81ce09d3
#
_cell.length_a   1.000
_cell.length_b   1.000
_cell.length_c   1.000
_cell.angle_alpha   90.00
_cell.angle_beta   90.00
_cell.angle_gamma   90.00
#
_symmetry.space_group_name_H-M   'P 1'
#
loop_
_entity.id
_entity.type
_entity.pdbx_description
1 polymer ?
#
loop_
_entity_poly.entity_id
_entity_poly.type
_entity_poly.pdbx_seq_one_letter_code
_entity_poly.pdbx_strand_id
1 'polypeptide(L)'
;ATDGWESVLKKAKRAGIKVFLFDRMLNAKEDLYECAVVSDMAKQGTTAVEWLKAQKLPEYKVIHIQGAMGSDAQIGRTAALDAEFAKGTMKKVIQQTATWDEAEAKKIVESVINSGEKFNVIYAENDGMAKGAVAALDEAGITHGVNGDVIVMGFDCNKWALRELLEGNWNYDGQCSPFQAAVIENMIKTGKVPSKKVISEEKGFDAKTITKADIDTYGLGD
;
A
#
# COMPACT_ATOMS: atom_id res chain seq x y z
N ALA A 1 -9.78 10.49 4.07
CA ALA A 1 -11.06 9.75 4.23
C ALA A 1 -11.83 9.75 2.92
N THR A 2 -12.57 8.68 2.64
CA THR A 2 -13.41 8.53 1.45
C THR A 2 -14.71 9.30 1.55
N ASP A 3 -15.18 9.60 2.76
CA ASP A 3 -16.49 10.22 3.06
C ASP A 3 -16.41 11.74 3.26
N GLY A 4 -17.60 12.39 3.23
CA GLY A 4 -17.75 13.81 3.55
C GLY A 4 -17.60 14.78 2.38
N TRP A 5 -17.32 14.29 1.18
CA TRP A 5 -17.01 15.12 0.01
C TRP A 5 -18.23 15.59 -0.80
N GLU A 6 -19.40 14.98 -0.59
CA GLU A 6 -20.56 15.19 -1.46
C GLU A 6 -21.00 16.67 -1.55
N SER A 7 -20.94 17.39 -0.44
CA SER A 7 -21.39 18.79 -0.40
C SER A 7 -20.48 19.71 -1.21
N VAL A 8 -19.16 19.50 -1.14
CA VAL A 8 -18.18 20.30 -1.89
C VAL A 8 -18.21 19.96 -3.37
N LEU A 9 -18.37 18.68 -3.72
CA LEU A 9 -18.53 18.23 -5.09
C LEU A 9 -19.80 18.79 -5.74
N LYS A 10 -20.92 18.85 -5.01
CA LYS A 10 -22.15 19.52 -5.46
C LYS A 10 -21.95 21.02 -5.71
N LYS A 11 -21.15 21.70 -4.88
CA LYS A 11 -20.80 23.11 -5.10
C LYS A 11 -19.98 23.29 -6.36
N ALA A 12 -18.95 22.44 -6.57
CA ALA A 12 -18.12 22.46 -7.78
C ALA A 12 -18.98 22.26 -9.04
N LYS A 13 -19.84 21.26 -9.04
CA LYS A 13 -20.76 20.96 -10.16
C LYS A 13 -21.67 22.16 -10.48
N ARG A 14 -22.29 22.81 -9.46
CA ARG A 14 -23.11 24.00 -9.66
C ARG A 14 -22.34 25.19 -10.20
N ALA A 15 -21.07 25.29 -9.89
CA ALA A 15 -20.18 26.33 -10.42
C ALA A 15 -19.61 26.01 -11.81
N GLY A 16 -20.01 24.88 -12.43
CA GLY A 16 -19.48 24.44 -13.73
C GLY A 16 -18.05 23.93 -13.68
N ILE A 17 -17.53 23.64 -12.50
CA ILE A 17 -16.16 23.13 -12.32
C ILE A 17 -16.17 21.61 -12.54
N LYS A 18 -15.33 21.16 -13.49
CA LYS A 18 -15.10 19.74 -13.75
C LYS A 18 -14.14 19.18 -12.72
N VAL A 19 -14.53 18.07 -12.08
CA VAL A 19 -13.73 17.39 -11.07
C VAL A 19 -13.29 16.03 -11.62
N PHE A 20 -12.01 15.72 -11.53
CA PHE A 20 -11.45 14.39 -11.77
C PHE A 20 -10.91 13.85 -10.46
N LEU A 21 -11.14 12.58 -10.18
CA LEU A 21 -10.53 11.88 -9.06
C LEU A 21 -9.30 11.13 -9.56
N PHE A 22 -8.24 11.13 -8.79
CA PHE A 22 -7.07 10.31 -9.10
C PHE A 22 -6.48 9.69 -7.83
N ASP A 23 -5.67 8.65 -8.01
CA ASP A 23 -5.04 7.87 -6.96
C ASP A 23 -6.05 6.98 -6.21
N ARG A 24 -7.07 7.54 -5.57
CA ARG A 24 -8.02 6.84 -4.73
C ARG A 24 -9.46 7.26 -4.96
N MET A 25 -10.39 6.37 -4.61
CA MET A 25 -11.82 6.65 -4.71
C MET A 25 -12.34 7.49 -3.54
N LEU A 26 -13.44 8.19 -3.84
CA LEU A 26 -14.31 8.81 -2.84
C LEU A 26 -15.65 8.09 -2.81
N ASN A 27 -16.28 8.04 -1.63
CA ASN A 27 -17.67 7.61 -1.46
C ASN A 27 -18.60 8.78 -1.85
N ALA A 28 -18.78 8.96 -3.16
CA ALA A 28 -19.59 10.03 -3.73
C ALA A 28 -20.33 9.52 -4.98
N LYS A 29 -21.46 10.17 -5.31
CA LYS A 29 -22.23 9.83 -6.51
C LYS A 29 -21.43 10.12 -7.76
N GLU A 30 -21.46 9.20 -8.74
CA GLU A 30 -20.69 9.28 -9.99
C GLU A 30 -21.06 10.52 -10.86
N ASP A 31 -22.22 11.09 -10.69
CA ASP A 31 -22.63 12.31 -11.40
C ASP A 31 -21.97 13.58 -10.85
N LEU A 32 -21.19 13.50 -9.77
CA LEU A 32 -20.49 14.62 -9.14
C LEU A 32 -19.05 14.83 -9.62
N TYR A 33 -18.53 13.91 -10.44
CA TYR A 33 -17.19 14.03 -11.06
C TYR A 33 -17.22 13.54 -12.52
N GLU A 34 -16.23 13.94 -13.29
CA GLU A 34 -16.11 13.55 -14.71
C GLU A 34 -15.62 12.11 -14.86
N CYS A 35 -14.51 11.80 -14.23
CA CYS A 35 -13.90 10.48 -14.23
C CYS A 35 -13.06 10.29 -12.96
N ALA A 36 -12.94 9.05 -12.51
CA ALA A 36 -11.99 8.59 -11.51
C ALA A 36 -10.91 7.75 -12.20
N VAL A 37 -9.65 8.17 -12.16
CA VAL A 37 -8.49 7.38 -12.61
C VAL A 37 -7.73 6.98 -11.36
N VAL A 38 -7.88 5.73 -10.94
CA VAL A 38 -7.53 5.29 -9.58
C VAL A 38 -6.84 3.94 -9.58
N SER A 39 -6.16 3.62 -8.49
CA SER A 39 -5.66 2.29 -8.18
C SER A 39 -6.80 1.36 -7.70
N ASP A 40 -6.61 0.05 -7.88
CA ASP A 40 -7.44 -0.97 -7.24
C ASP A 40 -6.80 -1.38 -5.90
N MET A 41 -7.11 -0.62 -4.85
CA MET A 41 -6.52 -0.83 -3.52
C MET A 41 -6.86 -2.21 -2.93
N ALA A 42 -8.03 -2.77 -3.24
CA ALA A 42 -8.41 -4.11 -2.82
C ALA A 42 -7.58 -5.19 -3.54
N LYS A 43 -7.31 -5.00 -4.83
CA LYS A 43 -6.42 -5.88 -5.61
C LYS A 43 -4.97 -5.80 -5.11
N GLN A 44 -4.48 -4.61 -4.75
CA GLN A 44 -3.15 -4.48 -4.12
C GLN A 44 -3.05 -5.35 -2.86
N GLY A 45 -4.01 -5.25 -1.94
CA GLY A 45 -4.05 -6.08 -0.74
C GLY A 45 -4.15 -7.58 -1.05
N THR A 46 -5.02 -7.98 -1.97
CA THR A 46 -5.18 -9.38 -2.37
C THR A 46 -3.89 -9.94 -2.97
N THR A 47 -3.25 -9.20 -3.89
CA THR A 47 -1.98 -9.61 -4.52
C THR A 47 -0.87 -9.79 -3.48
N ALA A 48 -0.75 -8.88 -2.52
CA ALA A 48 0.24 -8.97 -1.44
C ALA A 48 0.01 -10.18 -0.53
N VAL A 49 -1.23 -10.44 -0.14
CA VAL A 49 -1.58 -11.58 0.70
C VAL A 49 -1.40 -12.90 -0.05
N GLU A 50 -1.74 -12.99 -1.33
CA GLU A 50 -1.49 -14.16 -2.17
C GLU A 50 0.01 -14.44 -2.30
N TRP A 51 0.82 -13.40 -2.52
CA TRP A 51 2.27 -13.51 -2.52
C TRP A 51 2.80 -14.04 -1.18
N LEU A 52 2.32 -13.49 -0.05
CA LEU A 52 2.73 -13.93 1.28
C LEU A 52 2.40 -15.41 1.51
N LYS A 53 1.19 -15.85 1.14
CA LYS A 53 0.78 -17.27 1.23
C LYS A 53 1.65 -18.18 0.38
N ALA A 54 2.10 -17.71 -0.78
CA ALA A 54 2.98 -18.46 -1.67
C ALA A 54 4.38 -18.73 -1.06
N GLN A 55 4.77 -18.00 0.00
CA GLN A 55 6.02 -18.28 0.72
C GLN A 55 5.96 -19.58 1.56
N LYS A 56 4.76 -20.11 1.82
CA LYS A 56 4.53 -21.40 2.53
C LYS A 56 5.25 -21.49 3.87
N LEU A 57 5.18 -20.42 4.67
CA LEU A 57 5.75 -20.44 6.02
C LEU A 57 5.01 -21.45 6.89
N PRO A 58 5.69 -22.10 7.87
CA PRO A 58 5.06 -22.99 8.83
C PRO A 58 3.94 -22.30 9.64
N GLU A 59 4.11 -21.02 9.93
CA GLU A 59 3.16 -20.15 10.60
C GLU A 59 3.35 -18.70 10.12
N TYR A 60 2.29 -17.90 10.19
CA TYR A 60 2.31 -16.47 9.90
C TYR A 60 1.91 -15.69 11.15
N LYS A 61 2.86 -14.98 11.75
CA LYS A 61 2.67 -14.09 12.90
C LYS A 61 2.92 -12.66 12.43
N VAL A 62 1.86 -11.92 12.21
CA VAL A 62 1.88 -10.68 11.44
C VAL A 62 1.79 -9.46 12.35
N ILE A 63 2.75 -8.56 12.23
CA ILE A 63 2.63 -7.16 12.61
C ILE A 63 2.03 -6.43 11.42
N HIS A 64 0.80 -5.94 11.56
CA HIS A 64 0.11 -5.16 10.53
C HIS A 64 0.12 -3.68 10.88
N ILE A 65 0.86 -2.89 10.10
CA ILE A 65 0.99 -1.44 10.28
C ILE A 65 0.11 -0.74 9.25
N GLN A 66 -1.00 -0.20 9.72
CA GLN A 66 -2.02 0.41 8.88
C GLN A 66 -1.73 1.87 8.57
N GLY A 67 -2.17 2.32 7.41
CA GLY A 67 -2.20 3.72 7.03
C GLY A 67 -3.25 4.55 7.78
N ALA A 68 -3.55 5.75 7.29
CA ALA A 68 -4.58 6.61 7.87
C ALA A 68 -5.95 5.96 7.75
N MET A 69 -6.60 5.76 8.88
CA MET A 69 -7.87 5.05 8.99
C MET A 69 -8.98 5.70 8.13
N GLY A 70 -9.70 4.87 7.39
CA GLY A 70 -10.78 5.30 6.50
C GLY A 70 -10.30 5.91 5.17
N SER A 71 -9.03 5.81 4.83
CA SER A 71 -8.55 6.06 3.46
C SER A 71 -8.80 4.83 2.58
N ASP A 72 -8.99 5.04 1.29
CA ASP A 72 -9.23 3.96 0.32
C ASP A 72 -8.09 2.92 0.32
N ALA A 73 -6.84 3.39 0.36
CA ALA A 73 -5.67 2.52 0.43
C ALA A 73 -5.66 1.66 1.70
N GLN A 74 -5.89 2.25 2.87
CA GLN A 74 -5.96 1.48 4.12
C GLN A 74 -7.10 0.46 4.07
N ILE A 75 -8.31 0.83 3.64
CA ILE A 75 -9.44 -0.08 3.55
C ILE A 75 -9.12 -1.27 2.64
N GLY A 76 -8.60 -1.00 1.44
CA GLY A 76 -8.31 -2.03 0.45
C GLY A 76 -7.15 -2.95 0.85
N ARG A 77 -6.02 -2.39 1.30
CA ARG A 77 -4.84 -3.15 1.71
C ARG A 77 -5.07 -3.97 2.98
N THR A 78 -5.90 -3.47 3.92
CA THR A 78 -6.30 -4.20 5.14
C THR A 78 -7.23 -5.38 4.85
N ALA A 79 -8.21 -5.24 3.95
CA ALA A 79 -9.32 -6.18 3.81
C ALA A 79 -8.88 -7.62 3.52
N ALA A 80 -7.88 -7.82 2.66
CA ALA A 80 -7.39 -9.15 2.31
C ALA A 80 -6.69 -9.84 3.49
N LEU A 81 -5.91 -9.10 4.28
CA LEU A 81 -5.21 -9.61 5.45
C LEU A 81 -6.19 -9.92 6.59
N ASP A 82 -7.17 -9.06 6.82
CA ASP A 82 -8.25 -9.30 7.81
C ASP A 82 -9.04 -10.56 7.50
N ALA A 83 -9.27 -10.86 6.21
CA ALA A 83 -9.91 -12.11 5.81
C ALA A 83 -9.09 -13.35 6.21
N GLU A 84 -7.76 -13.30 6.14
CA GLU A 84 -6.90 -14.41 6.59
C GLU A 84 -6.84 -14.51 8.13
N PHE A 85 -6.85 -13.39 8.83
CA PHE A 85 -6.98 -13.38 10.30
C PHE A 85 -8.32 -14.00 10.75
N ALA A 86 -9.42 -13.66 10.09
CA ALA A 86 -10.74 -14.23 10.40
C ALA A 86 -10.83 -15.75 10.14
N LYS A 87 -10.09 -16.25 9.13
CA LYS A 87 -9.98 -17.69 8.85
C LYS A 87 -9.06 -18.44 9.84
N GLY A 88 -8.24 -17.71 10.61
CA GLY A 88 -7.22 -18.30 11.47
C GLY A 88 -6.00 -18.86 10.72
N THR A 89 -5.84 -18.55 9.43
CA THR A 89 -4.69 -18.98 8.63
C THR A 89 -3.44 -18.15 8.91
N MET A 90 -3.62 -16.94 9.44
CA MET A 90 -2.57 -16.04 9.90
C MET A 90 -2.91 -15.55 11.32
N LYS A 91 -1.89 -15.42 12.16
CA LYS A 91 -2.02 -14.85 13.50
C LYS A 91 -1.75 -13.34 13.44
N LYS A 92 -2.71 -12.55 13.88
CA LYS A 92 -2.52 -11.14 14.13
C LYS A 92 -1.78 -10.93 15.45
N VAL A 93 -0.52 -10.47 15.40
CA VAL A 93 0.26 -10.08 16.58
C VAL A 93 -0.22 -8.71 17.05
N ILE A 94 -0.19 -7.75 16.15
CA ILE A 94 -0.79 -6.41 16.35
C ILE A 94 -1.35 -5.91 15.03
N GLN A 95 -2.34 -5.04 15.09
CA GLN A 95 -2.88 -4.29 13.97
C GLN A 95 -3.13 -2.87 14.46
N GLN A 96 -2.32 -1.94 14.01
CA GLN A 96 -2.35 -0.56 14.51
C GLN A 96 -2.02 0.43 13.40
N THR A 97 -2.70 1.58 13.40
CA THR A 97 -2.39 2.64 12.46
C THR A 97 -1.15 3.42 12.88
N ALA A 98 -0.27 3.65 11.93
CA ALA A 98 0.83 4.61 12.01
C ALA A 98 0.55 5.86 11.16
N THR A 99 -0.64 5.99 10.58
CA THR A 99 -1.09 7.17 9.81
C THR A 99 -0.13 7.62 8.70
N TRP A 100 0.53 6.64 8.04
CA TRP A 100 1.58 6.81 7.01
C TRP A 100 2.93 7.34 7.53
N ASP A 101 3.11 7.43 8.86
CA ASP A 101 4.30 7.99 9.49
C ASP A 101 5.35 6.90 9.80
N GLU A 102 6.61 7.16 9.38
CA GLU A 102 7.75 6.28 9.56
C GLU A 102 8.10 6.09 11.05
N ALA A 103 8.11 7.20 11.82
CA ALA A 103 8.50 7.16 13.23
C ALA A 103 7.44 6.46 14.11
N GLU A 104 6.16 6.64 13.79
CA GLU A 104 5.08 5.92 14.49
C GLU A 104 5.11 4.42 14.17
N ALA A 105 5.40 4.04 12.93
CA ALA A 105 5.59 2.65 12.54
C ALA A 105 6.74 1.99 13.31
N LYS A 106 7.89 2.68 13.44
CA LYS A 106 9.03 2.24 14.24
C LYS A 106 8.61 1.94 15.68
N LYS A 107 7.92 2.88 16.34
CA LYS A 107 7.44 2.72 17.73
C LYS A 107 6.52 1.51 17.92
N ILE A 108 5.65 1.24 16.94
CA ILE A 108 4.77 0.06 16.97
C ILE A 108 5.61 -1.22 17.02
N VAL A 109 6.61 -1.36 16.14
CA VAL A 109 7.46 -2.56 16.08
C VAL A 109 8.34 -2.67 17.32
N GLU A 110 8.95 -1.58 17.79
CA GLU A 110 9.70 -1.53 19.06
C GLU A 110 8.86 -2.02 20.25
N SER A 111 7.58 -1.61 20.31
CA SER A 111 6.66 -2.04 21.36
C SER A 111 6.44 -3.55 21.34
N VAL A 112 6.28 -4.15 20.16
CA VAL A 112 6.14 -5.61 20.01
C VAL A 112 7.42 -6.32 20.40
N ILE A 113 8.58 -5.85 19.95
CA ILE A 113 9.90 -6.40 20.31
C ILE A 113 10.08 -6.39 21.84
N ASN A 114 9.82 -5.26 22.46
CA ASN A 114 9.96 -5.07 23.91
C ASN A 114 8.98 -5.95 24.73
N SER A 115 7.81 -6.29 24.18
CA SER A 115 6.85 -7.19 24.83
C SER A 115 7.31 -8.67 24.81
N GLY A 116 8.28 -9.01 23.98
CA GLY A 116 8.74 -10.38 23.77
C GLY A 116 7.80 -11.23 22.90
N GLU A 117 6.73 -10.64 22.34
CA GLU A 117 5.81 -11.35 21.45
C GLU A 117 6.55 -11.74 20.14
N LYS A 118 6.34 -12.98 19.68
CA LYS A 118 7.01 -13.50 18.48
C LYS A 118 6.24 -13.15 17.23
N PHE A 119 6.97 -12.72 16.21
CA PHE A 119 6.46 -12.41 14.88
C PHE A 119 7.47 -12.83 13.79
N ASN A 120 7.02 -12.95 12.56
CA ASN A 120 7.85 -13.28 11.40
C ASN A 120 7.40 -12.58 10.12
N VAL A 121 6.41 -11.68 10.21
CA VAL A 121 5.95 -10.87 9.06
C VAL A 121 5.67 -9.45 9.52
N ILE A 122 6.24 -8.48 8.81
CA ILE A 122 5.84 -7.08 8.80
C ILE A 122 5.02 -6.84 7.54
N TYR A 123 3.75 -6.49 7.68
CA TYR A 123 2.89 -6.01 6.62
C TYR A 123 2.63 -4.53 6.85
N ALA A 124 3.37 -3.67 6.20
CA ALA A 124 3.22 -2.23 6.29
C ALA A 124 2.50 -1.70 5.05
N GLU A 125 1.46 -0.90 5.22
CA GLU A 125 0.61 -0.43 4.12
C GLU A 125 1.24 0.68 3.26
N ASN A 126 2.48 1.09 3.56
CA ASN A 126 3.32 1.87 2.64
C ASN A 126 4.82 1.70 2.95
N ASP A 127 5.67 2.16 2.03
CA ASP A 127 7.13 2.06 2.13
C ASP A 127 7.72 2.83 3.31
N GLY A 128 7.21 4.03 3.59
CA GLY A 128 7.69 4.83 4.72
C GLY A 128 7.51 4.10 6.04
N MET A 129 6.35 3.47 6.25
CA MET A 129 6.09 2.68 7.46
C MET A 129 6.92 1.38 7.47
N ALA A 130 7.13 0.73 6.31
CA ALA A 130 8.02 -0.43 6.22
C ALA A 130 9.45 -0.07 6.61
N LYS A 131 9.96 1.08 6.17
CA LYS A 131 11.28 1.60 6.53
C LYS A 131 11.39 1.85 8.04
N GLY A 132 10.36 2.45 8.66
CA GLY A 132 10.33 2.61 10.12
C GLY A 132 10.35 1.28 10.86
N ALA A 133 9.61 0.28 10.37
CA ALA A 133 9.62 -1.06 10.92
C ALA A 133 11.00 -1.72 10.82
N VAL A 134 11.67 -1.61 9.67
CA VAL A 134 13.03 -2.14 9.46
C VAL A 134 14.03 -1.48 10.41
N ALA A 135 13.95 -0.16 10.60
CA ALA A 135 14.82 0.52 11.56
C ALA A 135 14.71 -0.06 12.99
N ALA A 136 13.50 -0.45 13.42
CA ALA A 136 13.32 -1.11 14.71
C ALA A 136 13.90 -2.54 14.74
N LEU A 137 13.81 -3.29 13.63
CA LEU A 137 14.41 -4.62 13.52
C LEU A 137 15.93 -4.54 13.59
N ASP A 138 16.54 -3.61 12.84
CA ASP A 138 18.00 -3.39 12.80
C ASP A 138 18.56 -3.03 14.18
N GLU A 139 17.92 -2.10 14.88
CA GLU A 139 18.33 -1.70 16.24
C GLU A 139 18.24 -2.85 17.24
N ALA A 140 17.31 -3.78 17.04
CA ALA A 140 17.16 -4.97 17.87
C ALA A 140 18.03 -6.15 17.42
N GLY A 141 18.76 -6.04 16.30
CA GLY A 141 19.57 -7.11 15.72
C GLY A 141 18.74 -8.28 15.18
N ILE A 142 17.50 -8.02 14.73
CA ILE A 142 16.60 -9.02 14.16
C ILE A 142 16.80 -9.04 12.65
N THR A 143 17.16 -10.22 12.12
CA THR A 143 17.38 -10.39 10.68
C THR A 143 16.06 -10.35 9.91
N HIS A 144 16.08 -9.71 8.74
CA HIS A 144 14.90 -9.53 7.91
C HIS A 144 15.22 -9.64 6.41
N GLY A 145 14.20 -9.64 5.58
CA GLY A 145 14.37 -9.75 4.13
C GLY A 145 14.58 -11.19 3.66
N VAL A 146 15.28 -11.32 2.53
CA VAL A 146 15.59 -12.63 1.91
C VAL A 146 16.56 -13.38 2.81
N ASN A 147 16.18 -14.58 3.26
CA ASN A 147 16.92 -15.41 4.21
C ASN A 147 16.99 -14.85 5.66
N GLY A 148 16.27 -13.78 5.97
CA GLY A 148 16.10 -13.28 7.33
C GLY A 148 14.95 -13.98 8.07
N ASP A 149 14.86 -13.69 9.37
CA ASP A 149 13.81 -14.27 10.25
C ASP A 149 12.44 -13.59 10.03
N VAL A 150 12.44 -12.37 9.48
CA VAL A 150 11.22 -11.55 9.29
C VAL A 150 11.04 -11.17 7.83
N ILE A 151 9.88 -11.51 7.27
CA ILE A 151 9.42 -10.99 5.98
C ILE A 151 9.01 -9.53 6.14
N VAL A 152 9.50 -8.67 5.24
CA VAL A 152 9.13 -7.26 5.17
C VAL A 152 8.39 -6.98 3.87
N MET A 153 7.21 -6.39 4.00
CA MET A 153 6.33 -6.02 2.88
C MET A 153 5.98 -4.54 2.96
N GLY A 154 6.07 -3.86 1.81
CA GLY A 154 5.70 -2.45 1.62
C GLY A 154 4.72 -2.26 0.47
N PHE A 155 4.33 -1.01 0.25
CA PHE A 155 3.54 -0.55 -0.89
C PHE A 155 4.02 0.84 -1.29
N ASP A 156 3.79 1.20 -2.53
CA ASP A 156 3.98 2.43 -3.28
C ASP A 156 5.09 2.30 -4.33
N CYS A 157 6.08 1.45 -4.15
CA CYS A 157 7.23 1.27 -5.05
C CYS A 157 8.07 2.55 -5.19
N ASN A 158 8.42 3.19 -4.08
CA ASN A 158 9.45 4.22 -4.13
C ASN A 158 10.77 3.62 -4.61
N LYS A 159 11.54 4.33 -5.43
CA LYS A 159 12.82 3.81 -5.98
C LYS A 159 13.78 3.34 -4.89
N TRP A 160 13.84 4.05 -3.78
CA TRP A 160 14.67 3.65 -2.65
C TRP A 160 14.18 2.33 -2.01
N ALA A 161 12.85 2.11 -1.90
CA ALA A 161 12.28 0.86 -1.38
C ALA A 161 12.52 -0.31 -2.34
N LEU A 162 12.37 -0.08 -3.65
CA LEU A 162 12.69 -1.09 -4.66
C LEU A 162 14.20 -1.44 -4.71
N ARG A 163 15.10 -0.52 -4.32
CA ARG A 163 16.52 -0.84 -4.14
C ARG A 163 16.74 -1.77 -2.95
N GLU A 164 16.09 -1.50 -1.80
CA GLU A 164 16.09 -2.41 -0.64
C GLU A 164 15.57 -3.80 -1.02
N LEU A 165 14.53 -3.86 -1.85
CA LEU A 165 13.99 -5.11 -2.37
C LEU A 165 15.01 -5.83 -3.27
N LEU A 166 15.68 -5.12 -4.19
CA LEU A 166 16.69 -5.67 -5.09
C LEU A 166 17.91 -6.21 -4.32
N GLU A 167 18.29 -5.56 -3.23
CA GLU A 167 19.38 -5.96 -2.34
C GLU A 167 18.97 -7.12 -1.41
N GLY A 168 17.69 -7.45 -1.36
CA GLY A 168 17.16 -8.53 -0.53
C GLY A 168 16.89 -8.13 0.92
N ASN A 169 16.95 -6.85 1.26
CA ASN A 169 16.64 -6.34 2.60
C ASN A 169 15.14 -6.38 2.88
N TRP A 170 14.31 -6.29 1.85
CA TRP A 170 12.85 -6.47 1.88
C TRP A 170 12.45 -7.66 1.03
N ASN A 171 11.19 -8.10 1.11
CA ASN A 171 10.70 -9.28 0.41
C ASN A 171 9.67 -8.97 -0.67
N TYR A 172 8.82 -7.97 -0.45
CA TYR A 172 7.71 -7.63 -1.34
C TYR A 172 7.41 -6.13 -1.30
N ASP A 173 7.05 -5.59 -2.46
CA ASP A 173 6.54 -4.22 -2.59
C ASP A 173 5.40 -4.17 -3.61
N GLY A 174 4.27 -3.60 -3.21
CA GLY A 174 3.08 -3.45 -4.04
C GLY A 174 3.04 -2.09 -4.72
N GLN A 175 2.94 -2.07 -6.05
CA GLN A 175 2.87 -0.82 -6.80
C GLN A 175 1.60 -0.03 -6.47
N CYS A 176 1.76 1.30 -6.30
CA CYS A 176 0.68 2.28 -6.31
C CYS A 176 1.15 3.46 -7.16
N SER A 177 0.67 3.55 -8.40
CA SER A 177 1.22 4.46 -9.41
C SER A 177 0.55 5.83 -9.42
N PRO A 178 1.28 6.95 -9.31
CA PRO A 178 0.74 8.29 -9.47
C PRO A 178 0.64 8.74 -10.94
N PHE A 179 1.04 7.91 -11.92
CA PHE A 179 1.01 8.26 -13.35
C PHE A 179 -0.40 8.44 -13.92
N GLN A 180 -1.42 8.18 -13.13
CA GLN A 180 -2.82 8.47 -13.40
C GLN A 180 -3.06 9.95 -13.75
N ALA A 181 -2.27 10.86 -13.21
CA ALA A 181 -2.35 12.29 -13.52
C ALA A 181 -2.13 12.58 -15.03
N ALA A 182 -1.23 11.85 -15.69
CA ALA A 182 -1.00 11.97 -17.13
C ALA A 182 -2.21 11.53 -17.97
N VAL A 183 -2.93 10.50 -17.49
CA VAL A 183 -4.17 10.04 -18.13
C VAL A 183 -5.25 11.13 -18.04
N ILE A 184 -5.40 11.75 -16.87
CA ILE A 184 -6.35 12.86 -16.65
C ILE A 184 -5.97 14.06 -17.50
N GLU A 185 -4.70 14.43 -17.57
CA GLU A 185 -4.21 15.53 -18.40
C GLU A 185 -4.60 15.32 -19.87
N ASN A 186 -4.44 14.11 -20.39
CA ASN A 186 -4.85 13.77 -21.74
C ASN A 186 -6.37 13.88 -21.93
N MET A 187 -7.18 13.47 -20.97
CA MET A 187 -8.64 13.64 -21.00
C MET A 187 -9.01 15.13 -21.07
N ILE A 188 -8.36 15.97 -20.28
CA ILE A 188 -8.60 17.43 -20.27
C ILE A 188 -8.21 18.05 -21.62
N LYS A 189 -7.02 17.72 -22.15
CA LYS A 189 -6.52 18.25 -23.44
C LYS A 189 -7.37 17.85 -24.63
N THR A 190 -7.86 16.62 -24.65
CA THR A 190 -8.61 16.08 -25.79
C THR A 190 -10.12 16.24 -25.67
N GLY A 191 -10.62 16.53 -24.48
CA GLY A 191 -12.05 16.54 -24.16
C GLY A 191 -12.70 15.15 -24.19
N LYS A 192 -11.91 14.07 -24.33
CA LYS A 192 -12.41 12.68 -24.42
C LYS A 192 -12.27 11.98 -23.06
N VAL A 193 -13.40 11.61 -22.46
CA VAL A 193 -13.48 10.85 -21.22
C VAL A 193 -14.05 9.47 -21.56
N PRO A 194 -13.26 8.38 -21.51
CA PRO A 194 -13.67 7.07 -22.02
C PRO A 194 -14.72 6.40 -21.13
N SER A 195 -14.66 6.62 -19.82
CA SER A 195 -15.56 6.03 -18.83
C SER A 195 -15.58 6.84 -17.53
N LYS A 196 -16.52 6.52 -16.64
CA LYS A 196 -16.57 7.12 -15.30
C LYS A 196 -15.45 6.64 -14.38
N LYS A 197 -14.89 5.46 -14.64
CA LYS A 197 -13.81 4.89 -13.87
C LYS A 197 -12.77 4.23 -14.77
N VAL A 198 -11.52 4.55 -14.55
CA VAL A 198 -10.35 3.93 -15.17
C VAL A 198 -9.47 3.39 -14.04
N ILE A 199 -9.19 2.10 -14.07
CA ILE A 199 -8.30 1.46 -13.10
C ILE A 199 -6.90 1.38 -13.69
N SER A 200 -5.91 1.84 -12.94
CA SER A 200 -4.49 1.67 -13.27
C SER A 200 -4.09 0.21 -13.11
N GLU A 201 -3.38 -0.32 -14.10
CA GLU A 201 -2.76 -1.65 -13.97
C GLU A 201 -1.53 -1.52 -13.07
N GLU A 202 -1.53 -2.29 -11.98
CA GLU A 202 -0.47 -2.30 -10.98
C GLU A 202 -0.11 -3.75 -10.63
N LYS A 203 1.14 -3.96 -10.20
CA LYS A 203 1.66 -5.28 -9.84
C LYS A 203 2.43 -5.25 -8.53
N GLY A 204 2.70 -6.42 -7.97
CA GLY A 204 3.65 -6.60 -6.88
C GLY A 204 5.03 -6.97 -7.40
N PHE A 205 6.06 -6.57 -6.67
CA PHE A 205 7.45 -6.94 -6.91
C PHE A 205 7.96 -7.85 -5.81
N ASP A 206 8.66 -8.89 -6.19
CA ASP A 206 9.28 -9.89 -5.31
C ASP A 206 10.81 -9.72 -5.37
N ALA A 207 11.45 -9.71 -4.21
CA ALA A 207 12.91 -9.58 -4.10
C ALA A 207 13.70 -10.60 -4.92
N LYS A 208 13.12 -11.79 -5.17
CA LYS A 208 13.77 -12.85 -5.94
C LYS A 208 13.72 -12.63 -7.46
N THR A 209 12.87 -11.73 -7.92
CA THR A 209 12.59 -11.56 -9.37
C THR A 209 12.75 -10.14 -9.86
N ILE A 210 12.78 -9.14 -8.96
CA ILE A 210 12.95 -7.74 -9.31
C ILE A 210 14.27 -7.50 -10.03
N THR A 211 14.25 -6.59 -11.00
CA THR A 211 15.42 -6.18 -11.76
C THR A 211 15.66 -4.68 -11.65
N LYS A 212 16.87 -4.23 -11.98
CA LYS A 212 17.17 -2.79 -12.07
C LYS A 212 16.26 -2.08 -13.09
N ALA A 213 15.92 -2.74 -14.20
CA ALA A 213 15.00 -2.20 -15.19
C ALA A 213 13.57 -1.99 -14.63
N ASP A 214 13.14 -2.83 -13.69
CA ASP A 214 11.86 -2.63 -13.00
C ASP A 214 11.90 -1.36 -12.15
N ILE A 215 13.01 -1.11 -11.43
CA ILE A 215 13.18 0.10 -10.62
C ILE A 215 13.14 1.36 -11.51
N ASP A 216 13.83 1.33 -12.64
CA ASP A 216 13.87 2.46 -13.57
C ASP A 216 12.49 2.73 -14.20
N THR A 217 11.69 1.68 -14.44
CA THR A 217 10.38 1.77 -15.10
C THR A 217 9.24 2.11 -14.16
N TYR A 218 9.23 1.54 -12.95
CA TYR A 218 8.08 1.57 -12.05
C TYR A 218 8.34 2.32 -10.74
N GLY A 219 9.59 2.59 -10.41
CA GLY A 219 9.96 3.26 -9.17
C GLY A 219 9.56 4.73 -9.15
N LEU A 220 9.06 5.17 -8.00
CA LEU A 220 8.61 6.54 -7.76
C LEU A 220 9.70 7.38 -7.09
N GLY A 221 9.84 8.64 -7.52
CA GLY A 221 10.82 9.56 -6.96
C GLY A 221 12.27 9.09 -7.16
N ASP A 222 13.17 9.69 -6.42
CA ASP A 222 14.58 9.29 -6.24
C ASP A 222 14.89 9.09 -4.76
#